data_daa56a0d2903a90aa84f1549ea10321a
#
_entry.id   daa56a0d2903a90aa84f1549ea10321a
#
_cell.length_a   1.000
_cell.length_b   1.000
_cell.length_c   1.000
_cell.angle_alpha   90.00
_cell.angle_beta   90.00
_cell.angle_gamma   90.00
#
_symmetry.space_group_name_H-M   'P 1'
#
loop_
_entity.id
_entity.type
_entity.pdbx_description
1 polymer ?
#
loop_
_entity_poly.entity_id
_entity_poly.type
_entity_poly.pdbx_seq_one_letter_code
_entity_poly.pdbx_strand_id
1 'polypeptide(L)'
;MSSQQLPDVTSNTKPDISLPLQWVGMEQIAVPIKIGFVNQEALNVAAKVDVFTSLDSATAKGIHMSRLHGVINQLADVECNQNNIEKLLEEIVLSQSDISSQAKIVLAFDLTLKKPALLSGESGYQSYPVKIHAEKRTSGFRYKLAVTIPYSSTCPCSASLARQLQAEAIDDVFSGAEINKKSLVEWLQSSAASIATPHSQRSYAYLELDIANEKWPQIDDLIVALEQVIGTPVQTAVKRADEQEFARLNASNLMFCEDAARRIKNYLESNNFVKAYWFKVEHQESLHAHNAVVIEEKALVA
;
A
#
# COMPACT_ATOMS: atom_id res chain seq x y z
N MET A 1 28.33 46.03 -14.92
CA MET A 1 27.86 45.03 -15.89
C MET A 1 26.35 45.20 -15.94
N SER A 2 25.79 45.64 -17.08
CA SER A 2 24.36 45.77 -17.27
C SER A 2 23.71 44.40 -17.15
N SER A 3 22.82 44.19 -16.22
CA SER A 3 22.00 42.99 -16.13
C SER A 3 21.14 42.92 -17.40
N GLN A 4 21.59 42.16 -18.36
CA GLN A 4 20.81 41.84 -19.55
C GLN A 4 19.57 41.06 -19.06
N GLN A 5 18.40 41.66 -19.16
CA GLN A 5 17.17 41.04 -18.77
C GLN A 5 16.91 39.84 -19.67
N LEU A 6 16.97 38.63 -19.10
CA LEU A 6 16.72 37.40 -19.85
C LEU A 6 15.28 37.36 -20.35
N PRO A 7 15.02 36.82 -21.56
CA PRO A 7 13.66 36.76 -22.09
C PRO A 7 12.80 35.79 -21.26
N ASP A 8 11.61 36.25 -20.85
CA ASP A 8 10.57 35.43 -20.20
C ASP A 8 9.48 35.08 -21.23
N VAL A 9 9.61 33.93 -21.86
CA VAL A 9 8.67 33.44 -22.88
C VAL A 9 7.33 33.05 -22.24
N THR A 10 7.34 32.61 -20.99
CA THR A 10 6.14 32.17 -20.28
C THR A 10 5.16 33.32 -20.04
N SER A 11 5.70 34.47 -19.62
CA SER A 11 4.88 35.64 -19.32
C SER A 11 4.62 36.54 -20.55
N ASN A 12 5.54 36.54 -21.54
CA ASN A 12 5.54 37.54 -22.63
C ASN A 12 5.05 37.01 -23.98
N THR A 13 4.77 35.69 -24.11
CA THR A 13 4.34 35.08 -25.38
C THR A 13 2.97 34.45 -25.22
N LYS A 14 2.10 34.63 -26.22
CA LYS A 14 0.78 33.96 -26.25
C LYS A 14 0.89 32.56 -26.87
N PRO A 15 0.03 31.63 -26.48
CA PRO A 15 -0.05 30.33 -27.14
C PRO A 15 -0.69 30.47 -28.54
N ASP A 16 -0.37 29.56 -29.45
CA ASP A 16 -0.97 29.53 -30.78
C ASP A 16 -2.45 29.12 -30.73
N ILE A 17 -2.80 28.30 -29.75
CA ILE A 17 -4.18 27.88 -29.46
C ILE A 17 -4.50 28.27 -28.02
N SER A 18 -5.51 29.11 -27.82
CA SER A 18 -5.90 29.64 -26.50
C SER A 18 -6.94 28.73 -25.85
N LEU A 19 -6.48 27.76 -25.05
CA LEU A 19 -7.32 26.84 -24.27
C LEU A 19 -6.75 26.67 -22.85
N PRO A 20 -7.59 26.59 -21.80
CA PRO A 20 -7.14 26.21 -20.47
C PRO A 20 -6.73 24.72 -20.43
N LEU A 21 -5.84 24.39 -19.49
CA LEU A 21 -5.37 23.01 -19.27
C LEU A 21 -5.63 22.60 -17.82
N GLN A 22 -6.17 21.41 -17.63
CA GLN A 22 -6.54 20.94 -16.29
C GLN A 22 -5.32 20.71 -15.40
N TRP A 23 -4.27 20.05 -15.89
CA TRP A 23 -3.07 19.75 -15.13
C TRP A 23 -1.82 19.95 -15.99
N VAL A 24 -0.92 20.79 -15.50
CA VAL A 24 0.41 21.03 -16.07
C VAL A 24 1.41 20.94 -14.92
N GLY A 25 2.52 20.23 -15.10
CA GLY A 25 3.44 20.05 -13.98
C GLY A 25 4.68 19.22 -14.31
N MET A 26 5.26 18.64 -13.30
CA MET A 26 6.47 17.83 -13.34
C MET A 26 6.25 16.53 -12.58
N GLU A 27 6.88 15.45 -13.05
CA GLU A 27 6.81 14.14 -12.47
C GLU A 27 8.19 13.62 -12.04
N GLN A 28 8.21 12.65 -11.12
CA GLN A 28 9.39 11.90 -10.70
C GLN A 28 10.50 12.76 -10.07
N ILE A 29 10.15 13.88 -9.43
CA ILE A 29 11.11 14.70 -8.69
C ILE A 29 11.56 13.93 -7.45
N ALA A 30 12.86 13.72 -7.29
CA ALA A 30 13.41 13.05 -6.12
C ALA A 30 13.51 14.05 -4.95
N VAL A 31 12.79 13.77 -3.85
CA VAL A 31 12.80 14.60 -2.65
C VAL A 31 12.81 13.68 -1.42
N PRO A 32 13.68 13.92 -0.40
CA PRO A 32 13.52 13.28 0.90
C PRO A 32 12.29 13.87 1.59
N ILE A 33 11.45 13.03 2.17
CA ILE A 33 10.29 13.45 2.96
C ILE A 33 10.36 12.86 4.37
N LYS A 34 9.73 13.53 5.35
CA LYS A 34 9.65 13.07 6.73
C LYS A 34 8.26 12.50 7.01
N ILE A 35 8.20 11.21 7.33
CA ILE A 35 6.95 10.54 7.74
C ILE A 35 6.91 10.49 9.26
N GLY A 36 5.93 11.15 9.87
CA GLY A 36 5.73 11.16 11.32
C GLY A 36 4.98 9.94 11.81
N PHE A 37 5.27 9.55 13.06
CA PHE A 37 4.59 8.50 13.81
C PHE A 37 4.19 9.02 15.19
N VAL A 38 3.13 8.47 15.78
CA VAL A 38 2.62 8.96 17.09
C VAL A 38 3.61 8.73 18.22
N ASN A 39 4.33 7.62 18.25
CA ASN A 39 5.17 7.21 19.38
C ASN A 39 6.62 6.91 18.99
N GLN A 40 7.08 7.38 17.84
CA GLN A 40 8.41 7.13 17.31
C GLN A 40 8.95 8.42 16.65
N GLU A 41 10.26 8.48 16.46
CA GLU A 41 10.85 9.55 15.66
C GLU A 41 10.40 9.47 14.20
N ALA A 42 10.25 10.65 13.58
CA ALA A 42 9.90 10.73 12.18
C ALA A 42 10.97 10.07 11.30
N LEU A 43 10.55 9.29 10.33
CA LEU A 43 11.43 8.59 9.39
C LEU A 43 11.64 9.43 8.12
N ASN A 44 12.90 9.63 7.74
CA ASN A 44 13.22 10.20 6.45
C ASN A 44 13.19 9.10 5.39
N VAL A 45 12.37 9.30 4.36
CA VAL A 45 12.24 8.37 3.23
C VAL A 45 12.53 9.08 1.91
N ALA A 46 13.13 8.38 0.96
CA ALA A 46 13.30 8.88 -0.39
C ALA A 46 11.97 8.76 -1.14
N ALA A 47 11.42 9.89 -1.59
CA ALA A 47 10.18 9.92 -2.35
C ALA A 47 10.41 10.35 -3.81
N LYS A 48 9.51 9.91 -4.68
CA LYS A 48 9.25 10.47 -5.99
C LYS A 48 8.01 11.34 -5.89
N VAL A 49 8.15 12.60 -6.25
CA VAL A 49 7.08 13.59 -6.14
C VAL A 49 6.66 14.03 -7.53
N ASP A 50 5.35 13.91 -7.80
CA ASP A 50 4.74 14.54 -8.96
C ASP A 50 3.99 15.79 -8.48
N VAL A 51 4.14 16.90 -9.18
CA VAL A 51 3.49 18.17 -8.84
C VAL A 51 2.83 18.78 -10.07
N PHE A 52 1.58 19.17 -9.91
CA PHE A 52 0.78 19.79 -10.97
C PHE A 52 0.02 20.99 -10.45
N THR A 53 -0.27 21.91 -11.36
CA THR A 53 -1.21 22.99 -11.17
C THR A 53 -2.12 23.12 -12.40
N SER A 54 -3.30 23.72 -12.24
CA SER A 54 -4.14 24.06 -13.39
C SER A 54 -3.53 25.22 -14.17
N LEU A 55 -3.82 25.32 -15.45
CA LEU A 55 -3.57 26.50 -16.28
C LEU A 55 -4.92 27.02 -16.75
N ASP A 56 -5.52 27.89 -15.94
CA ASP A 56 -6.90 28.38 -16.14
C ASP A 56 -6.95 29.51 -17.15
N SER A 57 -5.87 30.27 -17.27
CA SER A 57 -5.75 31.34 -18.26
C SER A 57 -5.50 30.78 -19.66
N ALA A 58 -6.49 30.91 -20.54
CA ALA A 58 -6.36 30.49 -21.94
C ALA A 58 -5.29 31.27 -22.73
N THR A 59 -4.86 32.43 -22.22
CA THR A 59 -3.89 33.31 -22.88
C THR A 59 -2.46 33.14 -22.35
N ALA A 60 -2.26 32.45 -21.24
CA ALA A 60 -0.94 32.17 -20.71
C ALA A 60 -0.28 31.05 -21.49
N LYS A 61 0.98 31.24 -21.90
CA LYS A 61 1.75 30.24 -22.66
C LYS A 61 2.07 28.99 -21.85
N GLY A 62 2.27 29.13 -20.55
CA GLY A 62 2.61 28.04 -19.63
C GLY A 62 2.68 28.48 -18.17
N ILE A 63 3.04 27.57 -17.29
CA ILE A 63 3.26 27.78 -15.86
C ILE A 63 4.75 28.03 -15.56
N HIS A 64 5.03 28.55 -14.37
CA HIS A 64 6.41 28.75 -13.89
C HIS A 64 6.95 27.48 -13.18
N MET A 65 7.54 26.54 -13.93
CA MET A 65 8.07 25.27 -13.40
C MET A 65 9.09 25.45 -12.26
N SER A 66 9.97 26.45 -12.37
CA SER A 66 10.99 26.70 -11.33
C SER A 66 10.37 27.09 -9.97
N ARG A 67 9.20 27.74 -9.97
CA ARG A 67 8.48 28.08 -8.73
C ARG A 67 7.91 26.84 -8.07
N LEU A 68 7.37 25.89 -8.85
CA LEU A 68 6.91 24.59 -8.34
C LEU A 68 8.07 23.84 -7.68
N HIS A 69 9.25 23.84 -8.32
CA HIS A 69 10.44 23.20 -7.75
C HIS A 69 10.82 23.80 -6.37
N GLY A 70 10.76 25.14 -6.25
CA GLY A 70 11.05 25.84 -5.00
C GLY A 70 10.09 25.46 -3.89
N VAL A 71 8.80 25.29 -4.20
CA VAL A 71 7.79 24.88 -3.22
C VAL A 71 7.97 23.41 -2.82
N ILE A 72 8.19 22.50 -3.78
CA ILE A 72 8.35 21.06 -3.49
C ILE A 72 9.58 20.75 -2.62
N ASN A 73 10.66 21.52 -2.75
CA ASN A 73 11.84 21.34 -1.91
C ASN A 73 11.56 21.53 -0.41
N GLN A 74 10.53 22.28 -0.03
CA GLN A 74 10.14 22.46 1.38
C GLN A 74 9.68 21.15 2.06
N LEU A 75 9.27 20.14 1.28
CA LEU A 75 8.92 18.81 1.81
C LEU A 75 10.07 18.15 2.58
N ALA A 76 11.33 18.49 2.27
CA ALA A 76 12.49 17.97 2.98
C ALA A 76 12.60 18.49 4.42
N ASP A 77 12.03 19.65 4.70
CA ASP A 77 12.20 20.36 5.98
C ASP A 77 11.02 20.16 6.94
N VAL A 78 9.85 19.76 6.41
CA VAL A 78 8.62 19.63 7.18
C VAL A 78 8.14 18.17 7.22
N GLU A 79 7.38 17.83 8.27
CA GLU A 79 6.73 16.53 8.36
C GLU A 79 5.58 16.43 7.34
N CYS A 80 5.49 15.28 6.68
CA CYS A 80 4.42 14.96 5.76
C CYS A 80 3.13 14.63 6.53
N ASN A 81 2.37 15.67 6.87
CA ASN A 81 1.07 15.57 7.50
C ASN A 81 0.04 16.43 6.74
N GLN A 82 -1.22 16.29 7.06
CA GLN A 82 -2.32 16.96 6.36
C GLN A 82 -2.12 18.47 6.29
N ASN A 83 -1.85 19.13 7.42
CA ASN A 83 -1.71 20.58 7.47
C ASN A 83 -0.57 21.12 6.59
N ASN A 84 0.57 20.43 6.60
CA ASN A 84 1.74 20.85 5.80
C ASN A 84 1.50 20.62 4.31
N ILE A 85 0.80 19.53 3.95
CA ILE A 85 0.41 19.26 2.58
C ILE A 85 -0.62 20.27 2.06
N GLU A 86 -1.60 20.66 2.88
CA GLU A 86 -2.57 21.72 2.52
C GLU A 86 -1.88 23.06 2.26
N LYS A 87 -0.98 23.48 3.15
CA LYS A 87 -0.18 24.69 2.97
C LYS A 87 0.64 24.66 1.68
N LEU A 88 1.31 23.51 1.43
CA LEU A 88 2.10 23.32 0.22
C LEU A 88 1.24 23.46 -1.05
N LEU A 89 0.05 22.85 -1.07
CA LEU A 89 -0.87 22.96 -2.20
C LEU A 89 -1.37 24.41 -2.40
N GLU A 90 -1.58 25.15 -1.32
CA GLU A 90 -1.91 26.58 -1.39
C GLU A 90 -0.76 27.41 -1.95
N GLU A 91 0.45 27.16 -1.50
CA GLU A 91 1.65 27.83 -2.02
C GLU A 91 1.90 27.52 -3.50
N ILE A 92 1.65 26.28 -3.95
CA ILE A 92 1.71 25.90 -5.37
C ILE A 92 0.80 26.81 -6.19
N VAL A 93 -0.48 26.94 -5.79
CA VAL A 93 -1.43 27.81 -6.49
C VAL A 93 -0.96 29.26 -6.47
N LEU A 94 -0.60 29.80 -5.30
CA LEU A 94 -0.12 31.18 -5.15
C LEU A 94 1.13 31.49 -5.99
N SER A 95 2.02 30.50 -6.14
CA SER A 95 3.25 30.67 -6.91
C SER A 95 3.01 30.93 -8.39
N GLN A 96 1.82 30.61 -8.92
CA GLN A 96 1.48 30.76 -10.33
C GLN A 96 0.77 32.05 -10.68
N SER A 97 0.62 32.99 -9.75
CA SER A 97 0.21 34.39 -10.03
C SER A 97 -1.05 34.49 -10.90
N ASP A 98 -2.20 34.09 -10.36
CA ASP A 98 -3.55 34.24 -10.95
C ASP A 98 -3.83 33.43 -12.24
N ILE A 99 -2.91 32.61 -12.70
CA ILE A 99 -3.15 31.71 -13.86
C ILE A 99 -3.60 30.30 -13.46
N SER A 100 -3.63 30.00 -12.16
CA SER A 100 -3.97 28.68 -11.61
C SER A 100 -4.86 28.80 -10.38
N SER A 101 -5.85 27.93 -10.26
CA SER A 101 -6.74 27.85 -9.08
C SER A 101 -6.69 26.50 -8.36
N GLN A 102 -6.04 25.50 -8.96
CA GLN A 102 -5.98 24.14 -8.45
C GLN A 102 -4.53 23.63 -8.44
N ALA A 103 -4.23 22.76 -7.48
CA ALA A 103 -2.94 22.08 -7.36
C ALA A 103 -3.12 20.62 -7.01
N LYS A 104 -2.17 19.80 -7.41
CA LYS A 104 -2.11 18.35 -7.10
C LYS A 104 -0.67 17.95 -6.86
N ILE A 105 -0.46 17.11 -5.84
CA ILE A 105 0.80 16.40 -5.62
C ILE A 105 0.55 14.89 -5.47
N VAL A 106 1.53 14.11 -5.87
CA VAL A 106 1.60 12.67 -5.61
C VAL A 106 2.95 12.39 -4.98
N LEU A 107 2.95 11.80 -3.80
CA LEU A 107 4.16 11.37 -3.09
C LEU A 107 4.21 9.84 -3.17
N ALA A 108 5.19 9.28 -3.84
CA ALA A 108 5.40 7.83 -3.95
C ALA A 108 6.70 7.45 -3.25
N PHE A 109 6.63 6.54 -2.29
CA PHE A 109 7.76 6.10 -1.49
C PHE A 109 7.55 4.68 -0.94
N ASP A 110 8.65 4.07 -0.50
CA ASP A 110 8.61 2.82 0.24
C ASP A 110 8.73 3.10 1.74
N LEU A 111 7.68 2.77 2.49
CA LEU A 111 7.69 2.88 3.95
C LEU A 111 8.26 1.61 4.55
N THR A 112 9.45 1.70 5.13
CA THR A 112 10.13 0.56 5.77
C THR A 112 9.81 0.55 7.26
N LEU A 113 9.10 -0.48 7.72
CA LEU A 113 8.72 -0.67 9.12
C LEU A 113 9.51 -1.81 9.77
N LYS A 114 9.85 -1.64 11.03
CA LYS A 114 10.41 -2.73 11.85
C LYS A 114 9.29 -3.68 12.25
N LYS A 115 9.45 -4.96 11.93
CA LYS A 115 8.45 -6.01 12.20
C LYS A 115 9.02 -7.03 13.18
N PRO A 116 8.36 -7.28 14.33
CA PRO A 116 8.74 -8.35 15.23
C PRO A 116 8.40 -9.71 14.62
N ALA A 117 9.19 -10.73 14.94
CA ALA A 117 8.85 -12.12 14.69
C ALA A 117 7.68 -12.57 15.58
N LEU A 118 7.07 -13.72 15.26
CA LEU A 118 5.86 -14.19 15.93
C LEU A 118 6.10 -14.55 17.40
N LEU A 119 7.24 -15.16 17.75
CA LEU A 119 7.52 -15.69 19.09
C LEU A 119 8.91 -15.33 19.64
N SER A 120 9.94 -15.29 18.80
CA SER A 120 11.34 -15.28 19.29
C SER A 120 11.84 -13.94 19.79
N GLY A 121 11.11 -12.85 19.59
CA GLY A 121 11.59 -11.50 19.89
C GLY A 121 12.61 -10.95 18.88
N GLU A 122 12.97 -11.72 17.83
CA GLU A 122 13.73 -11.19 16.70
C GLU A 122 12.90 -10.14 15.95
N SER A 123 13.57 -9.34 15.16
CA SER A 123 12.89 -8.35 14.32
C SER A 123 13.69 -8.09 13.06
N GLY A 124 12.99 -7.81 11.98
CA GLY A 124 13.56 -7.38 10.70
C GLY A 124 12.80 -6.20 10.15
N TYR A 125 13.07 -5.84 8.91
CA TYR A 125 12.42 -4.72 8.26
C TYR A 125 11.60 -5.20 7.06
N GLN A 126 10.39 -4.64 6.94
CA GLN A 126 9.48 -4.87 5.81
C GLN A 126 9.17 -3.55 5.14
N SER A 127 9.31 -3.50 3.82
CA SER A 127 8.99 -2.33 3.01
C SER A 127 7.59 -2.46 2.42
N TYR A 128 6.85 -1.35 2.46
CA TYR A 128 5.48 -1.23 1.94
C TYR A 128 5.43 -0.08 0.93
N PRO A 129 5.11 -0.34 -0.34
CA PRO A 129 4.86 0.73 -1.30
C PRO A 129 3.67 1.58 -0.87
N VAL A 130 3.88 2.89 -0.77
CA VAL A 130 2.87 3.87 -0.38
C VAL A 130 2.81 4.98 -1.42
N LYS A 131 1.58 5.45 -1.73
CA LYS A 131 1.37 6.70 -2.46
C LYS A 131 0.34 7.56 -1.75
N ILE A 132 0.66 8.84 -1.59
CA ILE A 132 -0.26 9.86 -1.10
C ILE A 132 -0.59 10.77 -2.27
N HIS A 133 -1.86 10.86 -2.62
CA HIS A 133 -2.37 11.85 -3.57
C HIS A 133 -3.09 12.93 -2.78
N ALA A 134 -2.74 14.17 -3.02
CA ALA A 134 -3.42 15.31 -2.42
C ALA A 134 -3.72 16.35 -3.50
N GLU A 135 -4.95 16.86 -3.50
CA GLU A 135 -5.44 17.84 -4.45
C GLU A 135 -6.12 18.99 -3.72
N LYS A 136 -5.79 20.22 -4.12
CA LYS A 136 -6.58 21.42 -3.84
C LYS A 136 -7.42 21.73 -5.07
N ARG A 137 -8.73 21.65 -4.91
CA ARG A 137 -9.70 22.03 -5.94
C ARG A 137 -10.50 23.26 -5.49
N THR A 138 -11.30 23.85 -6.36
CA THR A 138 -12.23 24.92 -6.01
C THR A 138 -13.25 24.49 -4.95
N SER A 139 -13.57 23.18 -4.89
CA SER A 139 -14.47 22.57 -3.90
C SER A 139 -13.80 22.18 -2.57
N GLY A 140 -12.51 22.48 -2.39
CA GLY A 140 -11.73 22.08 -1.21
C GLY A 140 -10.65 21.04 -1.49
N PHE A 141 -10.17 20.43 -0.42
CA PHE A 141 -9.11 19.42 -0.51
C PHE A 141 -9.66 18.00 -0.70
N ARG A 142 -8.89 17.18 -1.39
CA ARG A 142 -9.13 15.74 -1.55
C ARG A 142 -7.84 14.96 -1.34
N TYR A 143 -7.97 13.81 -0.70
CA TYR A 143 -6.83 12.95 -0.39
C TYR A 143 -7.12 11.51 -0.75
N LYS A 144 -6.11 10.84 -1.35
CA LYS A 144 -6.15 9.42 -1.58
C LYS A 144 -4.84 8.80 -1.07
N LEU A 145 -4.96 7.72 -0.33
CA LEU A 145 -3.84 6.91 0.14
C LEU A 145 -3.85 5.58 -0.59
N ALA A 146 -2.74 5.22 -1.24
CA ALA A 146 -2.54 3.89 -1.76
C ALA A 146 -1.47 3.16 -0.96
N VAL A 147 -1.73 1.87 -0.67
CA VAL A 147 -0.80 0.99 0.05
C VAL A 147 -0.89 -0.43 -0.47
N THR A 148 0.24 -1.14 -0.47
CA THR A 148 0.31 -2.55 -0.85
C THR A 148 0.71 -3.40 0.36
N ILE A 149 -0.11 -4.40 0.70
CA ILE A 149 0.09 -5.30 1.84
C ILE A 149 0.42 -6.71 1.33
N PRO A 150 1.66 -7.21 1.52
CA PRO A 150 2.01 -8.59 1.22
C PRO A 150 1.58 -9.52 2.36
N TYR A 151 1.06 -10.70 2.02
CA TYR A 151 0.69 -11.73 2.98
C TYR A 151 0.88 -13.14 2.42
N SER A 152 0.70 -14.17 3.23
CA SER A 152 0.67 -15.57 2.82
C SER A 152 -0.76 -16.05 2.69
N SER A 153 -1.05 -16.88 1.69
CA SER A 153 -2.33 -17.59 1.59
C SER A 153 -2.12 -19.06 1.32
N THR A 154 -2.94 -19.89 1.92
CA THR A 154 -2.97 -21.35 1.71
C THR A 154 -4.36 -21.77 1.29
N CYS A 155 -4.47 -22.49 0.19
CA CYS A 155 -5.75 -22.85 -0.42
C CYS A 155 -6.53 -23.85 0.46
N PRO A 156 -7.79 -23.56 0.84
CA PRO A 156 -8.63 -24.45 1.63
C PRO A 156 -8.93 -25.78 0.95
N CYS A 157 -9.16 -25.77 -0.38
CA CYS A 157 -9.39 -27.00 -1.17
C CYS A 157 -8.16 -27.91 -1.14
N SER A 158 -6.99 -27.36 -1.45
CA SER A 158 -5.73 -28.12 -1.45
C SER A 158 -5.43 -28.69 -0.06
N ALA A 159 -5.68 -27.92 1.00
CA ALA A 159 -5.52 -28.37 2.37
C ALA A 159 -6.51 -29.51 2.73
N SER A 160 -7.75 -29.48 2.22
CA SER A 160 -8.70 -30.56 2.41
C SER A 160 -8.25 -31.85 1.71
N LEU A 161 -7.81 -31.76 0.45
CA LEU A 161 -7.30 -32.88 -0.32
C LEU A 161 -6.01 -33.46 0.29
N ALA A 162 -5.12 -32.61 0.79
CA ALA A 162 -3.90 -33.05 1.48
C ALA A 162 -4.25 -33.85 2.75
N ARG A 163 -5.26 -33.43 3.54
CA ARG A 163 -5.73 -34.16 4.71
C ARG A 163 -6.37 -35.51 4.35
N GLN A 164 -7.10 -35.58 3.24
CA GLN A 164 -7.65 -36.85 2.75
C GLN A 164 -6.54 -37.84 2.45
N LEU A 165 -5.54 -37.46 1.65
CA LEU A 165 -4.39 -38.31 1.34
C LEU A 165 -3.61 -38.71 2.60
N GLN A 166 -3.50 -37.84 3.60
CA GLN A 166 -2.89 -38.15 4.89
C GLN A 166 -3.67 -39.22 5.65
N ALA A 167 -5.02 -39.16 5.62
CA ALA A 167 -5.88 -40.18 6.26
C ALA A 167 -5.77 -41.54 5.55
N GLU A 168 -5.77 -41.55 4.22
CA GLU A 168 -5.58 -42.75 3.41
C GLU A 168 -4.21 -43.44 3.71
N ALA A 169 -3.15 -42.64 3.80
CA ALA A 169 -1.82 -43.17 4.14
C ALA A 169 -1.74 -43.74 5.57
N ILE A 170 -2.46 -43.17 6.52
CA ILE A 170 -2.55 -43.74 7.88
C ILE A 170 -3.27 -45.09 7.84
N ASP A 171 -4.37 -45.20 7.09
CA ASP A 171 -5.12 -46.45 6.96
C ASP A 171 -4.29 -47.57 6.28
N ASP A 172 -3.49 -47.22 5.27
CA ASP A 172 -2.59 -48.14 4.58
C ASP A 172 -1.44 -48.59 5.47
N VAL A 173 -0.82 -47.70 6.25
CA VAL A 173 0.34 -48.04 7.10
C VAL A 173 -0.07 -48.77 8.36
N PHE A 174 -1.24 -48.45 8.91
CA PHE A 174 -1.74 -49.01 10.17
C PHE A 174 -3.02 -49.85 9.91
N SER A 175 -2.88 -50.95 9.23
CA SER A 175 -3.99 -51.81 8.76
C SER A 175 -4.75 -52.60 9.87
N GLY A 176 -4.50 -52.33 11.16
CA GLY A 176 -5.15 -52.99 12.29
C GLY A 176 -6.37 -52.21 12.78
N ALA A 177 -7.29 -52.89 13.50
CA ALA A 177 -8.46 -52.24 14.13
C ALA A 177 -8.06 -51.23 15.21
N GLU A 178 -6.90 -51.35 15.83
CA GLU A 178 -6.34 -50.42 16.83
C GLU A 178 -4.95 -49.95 16.42
N ILE A 179 -4.72 -48.64 16.52
CA ILE A 179 -3.44 -48.01 16.21
C ILE A 179 -2.68 -47.75 17.51
N ASN A 180 -1.44 -48.24 17.61
CA ASN A 180 -0.56 -47.88 18.71
C ASN A 180 -0.17 -46.42 18.62
N LYS A 181 -0.54 -45.61 19.64
CA LYS A 181 -0.27 -44.18 19.67
C LYS A 181 1.20 -43.82 19.48
N LYS A 182 2.12 -44.59 20.07
CA LYS A 182 3.56 -44.32 19.97
C LYS A 182 4.04 -44.50 18.54
N SER A 183 3.66 -45.59 17.90
CA SER A 183 4.02 -45.89 16.50
C SER A 183 3.45 -44.81 15.53
N LEU A 184 2.22 -44.36 15.76
CA LEU A 184 1.63 -43.30 14.96
C LEU A 184 2.39 -41.95 15.13
N VAL A 185 2.77 -41.60 16.35
CA VAL A 185 3.55 -40.36 16.61
C VAL A 185 4.94 -40.44 15.97
N GLU A 186 5.63 -41.60 16.10
CA GLU A 186 6.93 -41.82 15.46
C GLU A 186 6.82 -41.72 13.92
N TRP A 187 5.77 -42.30 13.33
CA TRP A 187 5.54 -42.20 11.90
C TRP A 187 5.27 -40.78 11.46
N LEU A 188 4.36 -40.03 12.20
CA LEU A 188 4.06 -38.64 11.90
C LEU A 188 5.27 -37.70 11.96
N GLN A 189 6.30 -38.03 12.76
CA GLN A 189 7.53 -37.26 12.86
C GLN A 189 8.57 -37.65 11.80
N SER A 190 8.35 -38.73 11.09
CA SER A 190 9.25 -39.21 10.02
C SER A 190 8.95 -38.57 8.67
N SER A 191 9.89 -38.61 7.74
CA SER A 191 9.69 -38.20 6.36
C SER A 191 8.64 -39.03 5.61
N ALA A 192 8.33 -40.22 6.09
CA ALA A 192 7.30 -41.10 5.50
C ALA A 192 5.89 -40.54 5.64
N ALA A 193 5.66 -39.64 6.60
CA ALA A 193 4.39 -38.95 6.78
C ALA A 193 4.24 -37.69 5.92
N SER A 194 5.23 -37.31 5.14
CA SER A 194 5.14 -36.17 4.21
C SER A 194 4.41 -36.60 2.93
N ILE A 195 3.12 -36.90 3.05
CA ILE A 195 2.29 -37.45 1.97
C ILE A 195 1.87 -36.38 0.96
N ALA A 196 1.35 -35.25 1.46
CA ALA A 196 0.90 -34.14 0.63
C ALA A 196 0.98 -32.85 1.40
N THR A 197 1.25 -31.74 0.69
CA THR A 197 1.29 -30.38 1.23
C THR A 197 0.34 -29.52 0.43
N PRO A 198 -0.55 -28.75 1.06
CA PRO A 198 -1.39 -27.79 0.36
C PRO A 198 -0.53 -26.72 -0.30
N HIS A 199 -0.95 -26.26 -1.48
CA HIS A 199 -0.24 -25.14 -2.07
C HIS A 199 -0.50 -23.86 -1.26
N SER A 200 0.56 -23.09 -1.10
CA SER A 200 0.56 -21.78 -0.51
C SER A 200 1.43 -20.86 -1.34
N GLN A 201 1.14 -19.57 -1.27
CA GLN A 201 1.79 -18.58 -2.13
C GLN A 201 1.89 -17.21 -1.45
N ARG A 202 2.75 -16.34 -2.00
CA ARG A 202 2.75 -14.93 -1.72
C ARG A 202 1.51 -14.31 -2.35
N SER A 203 0.85 -13.44 -1.57
CA SER A 203 -0.37 -12.75 -1.98
C SER A 203 -0.24 -11.27 -1.66
N TYR A 204 -1.03 -10.46 -2.35
CA TYR A 204 -0.99 -9.01 -2.19
C TYR A 204 -2.40 -8.43 -2.11
N ALA A 205 -2.57 -7.46 -1.23
CA ALA A 205 -3.71 -6.55 -1.25
C ALA A 205 -3.21 -5.16 -1.68
N TYR A 206 -3.70 -4.69 -2.82
CA TYR A 206 -3.46 -3.35 -3.34
C TYR A 206 -4.67 -2.50 -3.01
N LEU A 207 -4.48 -1.44 -2.24
CA LEU A 207 -5.56 -0.58 -1.80
C LEU A 207 -5.35 0.87 -2.26
N GLU A 208 -6.43 1.51 -2.69
CA GLU A 208 -6.53 2.95 -2.89
C GLU A 208 -7.74 3.46 -2.11
N LEU A 209 -7.51 4.34 -1.14
CA LEU A 209 -8.50 4.82 -0.19
C LEU A 209 -8.71 6.31 -0.34
N ASP A 210 -9.93 6.76 -0.63
CA ASP A 210 -10.30 8.15 -0.52
C ASP A 210 -10.53 8.49 0.97
N ILE A 211 -9.70 9.38 1.50
CA ILE A 211 -9.64 9.70 2.93
C ILE A 211 -10.54 10.88 3.27
N ALA A 212 -11.19 10.82 4.42
CA ALA A 212 -11.95 11.94 4.96
C ALA A 212 -11.04 13.13 5.30
N ASN A 213 -11.48 14.34 4.98
CA ASN A 213 -10.68 15.56 5.13
C ASN A 213 -10.27 15.87 6.59
N GLU A 214 -10.92 15.26 7.56
CA GLU A 214 -10.72 15.56 8.99
C GLU A 214 -9.75 14.63 9.71
N LYS A 215 -9.37 13.50 9.10
CA LYS A 215 -8.54 12.48 9.76
C LYS A 215 -7.69 11.70 8.78
N TRP A 216 -6.45 12.10 8.62
CA TRP A 216 -5.46 11.23 8.01
C TRP A 216 -5.15 10.07 8.97
N PRO A 217 -5.22 8.81 8.51
CA PRO A 217 -4.78 7.67 9.32
C PRO A 217 -3.25 7.73 9.49
N GLN A 218 -2.76 7.22 10.61
CA GLN A 218 -1.34 6.88 10.70
C GLN A 218 -1.11 5.69 9.75
N ILE A 219 -0.15 5.83 8.85
CA ILE A 219 0.05 4.84 7.75
C ILE A 219 0.55 3.51 8.31
N ASP A 220 1.39 3.54 9.33
CA ASP A 220 1.89 2.35 10.03
C ASP A 220 0.76 1.60 10.77
N ASP A 221 -0.11 2.31 11.48
CA ASP A 221 -1.28 1.72 12.15
C ASP A 221 -2.23 1.08 11.13
N LEU A 222 -2.46 1.74 9.99
CA LEU A 222 -3.29 1.19 8.91
C LEU A 222 -2.69 -0.11 8.34
N ILE A 223 -1.37 -0.13 8.10
CA ILE A 223 -0.67 -1.33 7.62
C ILE A 223 -0.81 -2.46 8.62
N VAL A 224 -0.54 -2.21 9.90
CA VAL A 224 -0.66 -3.21 10.97
C VAL A 224 -2.10 -3.73 11.08
N ALA A 225 -3.09 -2.86 11.03
CA ALA A 225 -4.50 -3.26 11.08
C ALA A 225 -4.91 -4.13 9.89
N LEU A 226 -4.48 -3.80 8.67
CA LEU A 226 -4.75 -4.61 7.48
C LEU A 226 -4.08 -5.98 7.56
N GLU A 227 -2.83 -6.06 8.03
CA GLU A 227 -2.15 -7.34 8.26
C GLU A 227 -2.88 -8.22 9.29
N GLN A 228 -3.36 -7.61 10.38
CA GLN A 228 -4.14 -8.32 11.40
C GLN A 228 -5.48 -8.84 10.87
N VAL A 229 -6.17 -8.03 10.07
CA VAL A 229 -7.44 -8.40 9.43
C VAL A 229 -7.27 -9.56 8.46
N ILE A 230 -6.20 -9.56 7.65
CA ILE A 230 -5.87 -10.66 6.74
C ILE A 230 -5.43 -11.89 7.53
N GLY A 231 -4.58 -11.74 8.54
CA GLY A 231 -4.24 -12.75 9.53
C GLY A 231 -2.96 -13.54 9.27
N THR A 232 -2.34 -13.42 8.11
CA THR A 232 -1.10 -14.15 7.75
C THR A 232 -0.06 -13.21 7.14
N PRO A 233 0.40 -12.17 7.87
CA PRO A 233 1.42 -11.24 7.37
C PRO A 233 2.72 -11.98 7.09
N VAL A 234 3.42 -11.57 6.03
CA VAL A 234 4.77 -12.10 5.74
C VAL A 234 5.72 -11.77 6.89
N GLN A 235 6.67 -12.68 7.12
CA GLN A 235 7.66 -12.54 8.17
C GLN A 235 8.99 -12.04 7.59
N THR A 236 9.84 -11.47 8.45
CA THR A 236 11.16 -10.95 8.09
C THR A 236 12.28 -11.81 8.68
N ALA A 237 12.87 -11.41 9.80
CA ALA A 237 13.86 -12.21 10.52
C ALA A 237 13.14 -13.19 11.47
N VAL A 238 13.41 -14.49 11.34
CA VAL A 238 12.74 -15.56 12.10
C VAL A 238 13.74 -16.58 12.64
N LYS A 239 13.38 -17.22 13.75
CA LYS A 239 14.00 -18.45 14.25
C LYS A 239 13.10 -19.65 13.91
N ARG A 240 13.57 -20.86 14.15
CA ARG A 240 12.81 -22.09 13.88
C ARG A 240 11.45 -22.12 14.59
N ALA A 241 11.35 -21.56 15.80
CA ALA A 241 10.07 -21.48 16.50
C ALA A 241 9.06 -20.55 15.80
N ASP A 242 9.53 -19.44 15.22
CA ASP A 242 8.68 -18.53 14.44
C ASP A 242 8.21 -19.18 13.14
N GLU A 243 9.11 -19.92 12.49
CA GLU A 243 8.80 -20.66 11.25
C GLU A 243 7.74 -21.75 11.51
N GLN A 244 7.86 -22.49 12.63
CA GLN A 244 6.86 -23.45 13.07
C GLN A 244 5.52 -22.77 13.37
N GLU A 245 5.53 -21.63 14.08
CA GLU A 245 4.31 -20.86 14.37
C GLU A 245 3.70 -20.30 13.09
N PHE A 246 4.50 -19.86 12.13
CA PHE A 246 4.00 -19.39 10.84
C PHE A 246 3.32 -20.53 10.04
N ALA A 247 3.86 -21.74 10.09
CA ALA A 247 3.22 -22.91 9.51
C ALA A 247 1.87 -23.21 10.17
N ARG A 248 1.80 -23.14 11.53
CA ARG A 248 0.56 -23.27 12.29
C ARG A 248 -0.46 -22.19 11.95
N LEU A 249 0.00 -20.93 11.84
CA LEU A 249 -0.82 -19.79 11.50
C LEU A 249 -1.45 -19.94 10.10
N ASN A 250 -0.69 -20.36 9.10
CA ASN A 250 -1.21 -20.64 7.77
C ASN A 250 -2.27 -21.76 7.78
N ALA A 251 -2.03 -22.85 8.53
CA ALA A 251 -2.97 -23.96 8.65
C ALA A 251 -4.28 -23.56 9.36
N SER A 252 -4.22 -22.66 10.32
CA SER A 252 -5.40 -22.14 11.04
C SER A 252 -6.13 -21.02 10.29
N ASN A 253 -5.55 -20.48 9.25
CA ASN A 253 -6.07 -19.33 8.49
C ASN A 253 -6.12 -19.62 6.98
N LEU A 254 -6.64 -20.81 6.61
CA LEU A 254 -6.89 -21.14 5.21
C LEU A 254 -7.86 -20.14 4.59
N MET A 255 -7.56 -19.64 3.38
CA MET A 255 -8.40 -18.64 2.74
C MET A 255 -8.33 -18.69 1.21
N PHE A 256 -9.46 -18.46 0.58
CA PHE A 256 -9.54 -18.02 -0.81
C PHE A 256 -9.28 -16.51 -0.93
N CYS A 257 -9.04 -16.02 -2.14
CA CYS A 257 -8.90 -14.57 -2.36
C CYS A 257 -10.20 -13.81 -1.99
N GLU A 258 -11.36 -14.43 -2.14
CA GLU A 258 -12.66 -13.90 -1.72
C GLU A 258 -12.76 -13.71 -0.21
N ASP A 259 -12.15 -14.60 0.57
CA ASP A 259 -12.18 -14.48 2.04
C ASP A 259 -11.31 -13.32 2.52
N ALA A 260 -10.12 -13.17 1.95
CA ALA A 260 -9.26 -12.02 2.20
C ALA A 260 -9.96 -10.71 1.79
N ALA A 261 -10.59 -10.69 0.61
CA ALA A 261 -11.33 -9.53 0.13
C ALA A 261 -12.51 -9.15 1.06
N ARG A 262 -13.30 -10.12 1.54
CA ARG A 262 -14.39 -9.86 2.50
C ARG A 262 -13.89 -9.28 3.81
N ARG A 263 -12.77 -9.77 4.34
CA ARG A 263 -12.16 -9.25 5.57
C ARG A 263 -11.70 -7.79 5.37
N ILE A 264 -11.00 -7.49 4.28
CA ILE A 264 -10.55 -6.14 3.96
C ILE A 264 -11.76 -5.21 3.78
N LYS A 265 -12.76 -5.62 3.00
CA LYS A 265 -13.99 -4.84 2.78
C LYS A 265 -14.68 -4.51 4.09
N ASN A 266 -14.89 -5.49 4.96
CA ASN A 266 -15.51 -5.28 6.27
C ASN A 266 -14.71 -4.30 7.14
N TYR A 267 -13.39 -4.38 7.13
CA TYR A 267 -12.52 -3.43 7.82
C TYR A 267 -12.70 -2.00 7.26
N LEU A 268 -12.62 -1.83 5.95
CA LEU A 268 -12.73 -0.51 5.32
C LEU A 268 -14.10 0.13 5.56
N GLU A 269 -15.19 -0.64 5.50
CA GLU A 269 -16.55 -0.14 5.75
C GLU A 269 -16.82 0.21 7.21
N SER A 270 -16.09 -0.38 8.16
CA SER A 270 -16.18 -0.05 9.57
C SER A 270 -15.36 1.18 9.99
N ASN A 271 -14.55 1.75 9.10
CA ASN A 271 -13.66 2.86 9.40
C ASN A 271 -14.16 4.19 8.83
N ASN A 272 -14.44 5.14 9.70
CA ASN A 272 -15.01 6.45 9.35
C ASN A 272 -14.06 7.37 8.56
N PHE A 273 -12.74 7.07 8.52
CA PHE A 273 -11.80 7.83 7.73
C PHE A 273 -11.82 7.45 6.24
N VAL A 274 -12.45 6.30 5.87
CA VAL A 274 -12.57 5.83 4.49
C VAL A 274 -13.88 6.28 3.90
N LYS A 275 -13.88 7.18 2.93
CA LYS A 275 -15.07 7.64 2.21
C LYS A 275 -15.42 6.74 1.04
N ALA A 276 -14.41 6.38 0.26
CA ALA A 276 -14.51 5.50 -0.89
C ALA A 276 -13.23 4.68 -1.00
N TYR A 277 -13.26 3.61 -1.75
CA TYR A 277 -12.09 2.76 -1.96
C TYR A 277 -12.16 2.02 -3.29
N TRP A 278 -10.99 1.69 -3.79
CA TRP A 278 -10.76 0.61 -4.72
C TRP A 278 -9.71 -0.31 -4.09
N PHE A 279 -9.92 -1.61 -4.17
CA PHE A 279 -8.85 -2.55 -3.83
C PHE A 279 -8.87 -3.78 -4.75
N LYS A 280 -7.69 -4.36 -4.93
CA LYS A 280 -7.48 -5.65 -5.57
C LYS A 280 -6.78 -6.58 -4.60
N VAL A 281 -7.34 -7.75 -4.36
CA VAL A 281 -6.68 -8.88 -3.74
C VAL A 281 -6.15 -9.79 -4.83
N GLU A 282 -4.90 -10.23 -4.71
CA GLU A 282 -4.24 -11.10 -5.67
C GLU A 282 -3.50 -12.22 -4.97
N HIS A 283 -3.92 -13.45 -5.21
CA HIS A 283 -3.18 -14.66 -4.85
C HIS A 283 -2.30 -15.07 -6.03
N GLN A 284 -0.98 -14.98 -5.87
CA GLN A 284 -0.02 -15.38 -6.91
C GLN A 284 0.10 -16.89 -6.92
N GLU A 285 -0.87 -17.54 -7.56
CA GLU A 285 -1.08 -18.98 -7.56
C GLU A 285 0.20 -19.76 -7.85
N SER A 286 0.50 -20.76 -6.99
CA SER A 286 1.60 -21.71 -7.22
C SER A 286 1.18 -22.96 -7.96
N LEU A 287 -0.13 -23.26 -8.03
CA LEU A 287 -0.68 -24.38 -8.77
C LEU A 287 -0.94 -24.02 -10.23
N HIS A 288 -1.46 -22.84 -10.51
CA HIS A 288 -1.86 -22.38 -11.83
C HIS A 288 -0.87 -21.36 -12.39
N ALA A 289 -0.84 -21.22 -13.73
CA ALA A 289 -0.03 -20.22 -14.41
C ALA A 289 -0.64 -18.81 -14.38
N HIS A 290 -1.82 -18.64 -13.77
CA HIS A 290 -2.53 -17.37 -13.60
C HIS A 290 -2.79 -17.12 -12.12
N ASN A 291 -3.06 -15.87 -11.77
CA ASN A 291 -3.39 -15.46 -10.42
C ASN A 291 -4.91 -15.49 -10.19
N ALA A 292 -5.33 -15.82 -8.96
CA ALA A 292 -6.71 -15.60 -8.52
C ALA A 292 -6.84 -14.16 -7.99
N VAL A 293 -7.88 -13.45 -8.41
CA VAL A 293 -8.06 -12.04 -8.06
C VAL A 293 -9.48 -11.71 -7.66
N VAL A 294 -9.63 -10.77 -6.73
CA VAL A 294 -10.87 -10.06 -6.44
C VAL A 294 -10.62 -8.58 -6.57
N ILE A 295 -11.52 -7.87 -7.23
CA ILE A 295 -11.53 -6.41 -7.32
C ILE A 295 -12.84 -5.91 -6.71
N GLU A 296 -12.74 -4.94 -5.81
CA GLU A 296 -13.87 -4.28 -5.17
C GLU A 296 -13.69 -2.77 -5.20
N GLU A 297 -14.80 -2.07 -5.38
CA GLU A 297 -14.82 -0.62 -5.31
C GLU A 297 -16.09 -0.10 -4.63
N LYS A 298 -15.93 1.00 -3.92
CA LYS A 298 -17.00 1.82 -3.38
C LYS A 298 -16.77 3.23 -3.88
N ALA A 299 -17.63 3.71 -4.77
CA ALA A 299 -17.56 5.05 -5.29
C ALA A 299 -17.93 6.11 -4.23
N LEU A 300 -17.39 7.33 -4.36
CA LEU A 300 -17.90 8.48 -3.61
C LEU A 300 -19.37 8.68 -3.99
N VAL A 301 -20.23 8.73 -2.99
CA VAL A 301 -21.62 9.16 -3.19
C VAL A 301 -21.56 10.66 -3.53
N ALA A 302 -22.10 11.02 -4.69
CA ALA A 302 -22.11 12.39 -5.23
C ALA A 302 -22.91 13.34 -4.35
#